data_256f84193fca017080556a079d3de906
#
_entry.id   256f84193fca017080556a079d3de906
#
_cell.length_a   1.000
_cell.length_b   1.000
_cell.length_c   1.000
_cell.angle_alpha   90.00
_cell.angle_beta   90.00
_cell.angle_gamma   90.00
#
_symmetry.space_group_name_H-M   'P 1'
#
loop_
_entity.id
_entity.type
_entity.pdbx_description
1 polymer ?
#
loop_
_entity_poly.entity_id
_entity_poly.type
_entity_poly.pdbx_seq_one_letter_code
_entity_poly.pdbx_strand_id
1 'polypeptide(L)'
;DLNGNVIPDVGLVEDLLSIGIALSAEKDHNRLLEKILAGARRITNADAGTLYLCEKDRLVFKILHNKTMNTFRGGGGEPIDIPPVKLARENVSAYVALTGKTVNISDVYNAGDFDFSGPRNYDKITGYLTRSMLVVPMENHESQIIGVLQLINAIEHRTGEIIPFEPAHQRVIEALASQAAIALTNAKLIGDIERLFDSFVQTITTAID
;
A
#
# COMPACT_ATOMS: atom_id res chain seq x y z
N ASP A 1 -16.48 -25.80 12.25
CA ASP A 1 -16.42 -26.95 11.36
C ASP A 1 -15.07 -27.64 11.44
N LEU A 2 -15.07 -28.99 11.55
CA LEU A 2 -13.92 -29.86 11.82
C LEU A 2 -12.84 -29.89 10.70
N ASN A 3 -12.90 -29.02 9.70
CA ASN A 3 -12.01 -29.00 8.55
C ASN A 3 -11.19 -27.71 8.37
N GLY A 4 -11.10 -26.83 9.35
CA GLY A 4 -10.21 -25.67 9.29
C GLY A 4 -10.52 -24.66 8.16
N ASN A 5 -11.65 -24.77 7.47
CA ASN A 5 -12.11 -23.80 6.49
C ASN A 5 -12.72 -22.62 7.24
N VAL A 6 -11.92 -21.60 7.48
CA VAL A 6 -12.40 -20.30 7.95
C VAL A 6 -13.27 -19.74 6.83
N ILE A 7 -14.59 -19.77 7.01
CA ILE A 7 -15.52 -19.08 6.11
C ILE A 7 -15.13 -17.59 6.17
N PRO A 8 -14.77 -16.96 5.05
CA PRO A 8 -14.46 -15.53 5.06
C PRO A 8 -15.67 -14.77 5.61
N ASP A 9 -15.42 -13.77 6.44
CA ASP A 9 -16.48 -12.86 6.85
C ASP A 9 -17.09 -12.24 5.57
N VAL A 10 -18.39 -12.45 5.38
CA VAL A 10 -19.10 -11.99 4.17
C VAL A 10 -18.90 -10.49 3.98
N GLY A 11 -18.87 -9.71 5.06
CA GLY A 11 -18.61 -8.28 5.02
C GLY A 11 -17.22 -7.93 4.45
N LEU A 12 -16.18 -8.69 4.82
CA LEU A 12 -14.83 -8.48 4.27
C LEU A 12 -14.75 -8.77 2.77
N VAL A 13 -15.48 -9.80 2.31
CA VAL A 13 -15.53 -10.14 0.88
C VAL A 13 -16.27 -9.05 0.10
N GLU A 14 -17.40 -8.57 0.61
CA GLU A 14 -18.16 -7.47 -0.01
C GLU A 14 -17.33 -6.18 -0.09
N ASP A 15 -16.61 -5.84 0.97
CA ASP A 15 -15.70 -4.70 0.99
C ASP A 15 -14.60 -4.84 -0.06
N LEU A 16 -13.95 -6.01 -0.16
CA LEU A 16 -12.93 -6.28 -1.16
C LEU A 16 -13.46 -6.13 -2.59
N LEU A 17 -14.64 -6.70 -2.87
CA LEU A 17 -15.28 -6.59 -4.19
C LEU A 17 -15.63 -5.15 -4.54
N SER A 18 -16.22 -4.41 -3.61
CA SER A 18 -16.56 -3.00 -3.79
C SER A 18 -15.33 -2.14 -4.10
N ILE A 19 -14.24 -2.35 -3.36
CA ILE A 19 -12.99 -1.64 -3.60
C ILE A 19 -12.39 -2.06 -4.94
N GLY A 20 -12.35 -3.35 -5.27
CA GLY A 20 -11.84 -3.87 -6.55
C GLY A 20 -12.54 -3.24 -7.76
N ILE A 21 -13.88 -3.13 -7.73
CA ILE A 21 -14.65 -2.44 -8.75
C ILE A 21 -14.25 -0.96 -8.84
N ALA A 22 -14.14 -0.28 -7.69
CA ALA A 22 -13.76 1.13 -7.65
C ALA A 22 -12.34 1.39 -8.16
N LEU A 23 -11.40 0.46 -7.94
CA LEU A 23 -10.05 0.53 -8.46
C LEU A 23 -10.01 0.34 -9.97
N SER A 24 -10.78 -0.62 -10.49
CA SER A 24 -10.83 -0.92 -11.93
C SER A 24 -11.44 0.22 -12.75
N ALA A 25 -12.32 1.02 -12.15
CA ALA A 25 -12.97 2.15 -12.80
C ALA A 25 -12.17 3.45 -12.74
N GLU A 26 -11.15 3.53 -11.87
CA GLU A 26 -10.37 4.76 -11.67
C GLU A 26 -9.26 4.90 -12.72
N LYS A 27 -9.24 6.03 -13.40
CA LYS A 27 -8.23 6.35 -14.42
C LYS A 27 -7.14 7.29 -13.92
N ASP A 28 -7.46 8.12 -12.93
CA ASP A 28 -6.48 9.04 -12.34
C ASP A 28 -5.54 8.29 -11.41
N HIS A 29 -4.25 8.37 -11.68
CA HIS A 29 -3.21 7.65 -10.94
C HIS A 29 -3.17 8.05 -9.46
N ASN A 30 -3.29 9.32 -9.15
CA ASN A 30 -3.25 9.79 -7.76
C ASN A 30 -4.48 9.35 -6.98
N ARG A 31 -5.66 9.45 -7.58
CA ARG A 31 -6.91 8.95 -6.98
C ARG A 31 -6.89 7.44 -6.79
N LEU A 32 -6.26 6.72 -7.70
CA LEU A 32 -6.10 5.27 -7.57
C LEU A 32 -5.26 4.91 -6.35
N LEU A 33 -4.11 5.58 -6.14
CA LEU A 33 -3.29 5.42 -4.94
C LEU A 33 -4.06 5.72 -3.65
N GLU A 34 -4.84 6.80 -3.63
CA GLU A 34 -5.68 7.19 -2.50
C GLU A 34 -6.74 6.12 -2.18
N LYS A 35 -7.44 5.61 -3.19
CA LYS A 35 -8.45 4.57 -3.02
C LYS A 35 -7.86 3.26 -2.49
N ILE A 36 -6.67 2.87 -2.97
CA ILE A 36 -5.97 1.68 -2.48
C ILE A 36 -5.69 1.81 -0.98
N LEU A 37 -5.04 2.90 -0.58
CA LEU A 37 -4.66 3.09 0.81
C LEU A 37 -5.88 3.25 1.72
N ALA A 38 -6.87 4.05 1.30
CA ALA A 38 -8.11 4.26 2.04
C ALA A 38 -8.89 2.95 2.22
N GLY A 39 -8.99 2.13 1.16
CA GLY A 39 -9.65 0.83 1.19
C GLY A 39 -8.96 -0.14 2.16
N ALA A 40 -7.64 -0.25 2.07
CA ALA A 40 -6.87 -1.12 2.95
C ALA A 40 -7.00 -0.71 4.44
N ARG A 41 -6.92 0.58 4.73
CA ARG A 41 -7.11 1.11 6.08
C ARG A 41 -8.53 0.89 6.59
N ARG A 42 -9.56 1.04 5.75
CA ARG A 42 -10.96 0.80 6.12
C ARG A 42 -11.20 -0.66 6.48
N ILE A 43 -10.72 -1.61 5.68
CA ILE A 43 -10.87 -3.04 5.92
C ILE A 43 -10.25 -3.45 7.26
N THR A 44 -9.08 -2.92 7.58
CA THR A 44 -8.30 -3.32 8.76
C THR A 44 -8.50 -2.41 9.96
N ASN A 45 -9.25 -1.32 9.81
CA ASN A 45 -9.30 -0.23 10.77
C ASN A 45 -7.90 0.25 11.20
N ALA A 46 -6.94 0.28 10.25
CA ALA A 46 -5.58 0.74 10.53
C ALA A 46 -5.53 2.27 10.71
N ASP A 47 -4.83 2.73 11.76
CA ASP A 47 -4.67 4.15 12.05
C ASP A 47 -3.82 4.87 10.99
N ALA A 48 -2.78 4.20 10.52
CA ALA A 48 -1.90 4.75 9.50
C ALA A 48 -1.60 3.74 8.38
N GLY A 49 -1.14 4.28 7.25
CA GLY A 49 -0.68 3.46 6.15
C GLY A 49 0.16 4.25 5.17
N THR A 50 1.01 3.53 4.45
CA THR A 50 1.90 4.05 3.42
C THR A 50 1.87 3.13 2.21
N LEU A 51 1.83 3.71 1.03
CA LEU A 51 2.02 2.99 -0.22
C LEU A 51 3.31 3.44 -0.87
N TYR A 52 4.15 2.47 -1.18
CA TYR A 52 5.41 2.65 -1.89
C TYR A 52 5.31 2.06 -3.29
N LEU A 53 5.98 2.67 -4.26
CA LEU A 53 6.27 2.04 -5.56
C LEU A 53 7.76 1.73 -5.68
N CYS A 54 8.05 0.62 -6.34
CA CYS A 54 9.41 0.24 -6.68
C CYS A 54 9.92 1.09 -7.85
N GLU A 55 11.00 1.82 -7.65
CA GLU A 55 11.68 2.58 -8.68
C GLU A 55 13.16 2.21 -8.68
N LYS A 56 13.57 1.43 -9.68
CA LYS A 56 14.95 0.90 -9.79
C LYS A 56 15.34 0.10 -8.54
N ASP A 57 16.25 0.64 -7.73
CA ASP A 57 16.84 0.03 -6.54
C ASP A 57 16.29 0.56 -5.19
N ARG A 58 15.13 1.21 -5.22
CA ARG A 58 14.55 1.86 -4.04
C ARG A 58 13.03 1.80 -4.00
N LEU A 59 12.47 1.98 -2.82
CA LEU A 59 11.04 2.23 -2.61
C LEU A 59 10.82 3.74 -2.47
N VAL A 60 9.94 4.26 -3.31
CA VAL A 60 9.53 5.67 -3.30
C VAL A 60 8.16 5.79 -2.65
N PHE A 61 8.04 6.67 -1.67
CA PHE A 61 6.77 6.99 -1.05
C PHE A 61 5.83 7.64 -2.06
N LYS A 62 4.64 7.10 -2.26
CA LYS A 62 3.63 7.68 -3.17
C LYS A 62 2.45 8.26 -2.44
N ILE A 63 2.06 7.68 -1.31
CA ILE A 63 1.00 8.21 -0.45
C ILE A 63 1.24 7.75 1.00
N LEU A 64 0.99 8.63 1.93
CA LEU A 64 1.09 8.42 3.37
C LEU A 64 -0.10 9.07 4.05
N HIS A 65 -0.77 8.29 4.90
CA HIS A 65 -1.88 8.77 5.70
C HIS A 65 -1.73 8.26 7.14
N ASN A 66 -1.81 9.17 8.10
CA ASN A 66 -1.86 8.87 9.51
C ASN A 66 -3.01 9.67 10.15
N LYS A 67 -4.03 8.96 10.64
CA LYS A 67 -5.24 9.58 11.18
C LYS A 67 -4.96 10.29 12.51
N THR A 68 -4.28 9.62 13.43
CA THR A 68 -3.94 10.20 14.74
C THR A 68 -3.10 11.45 14.62
N MET A 69 -2.14 11.47 13.67
CA MET A 69 -1.28 12.62 13.41
C MET A 69 -1.89 13.63 12.44
N ASN A 70 -3.11 13.40 11.97
CA ASN A 70 -3.79 14.23 10.96
C ASN A 70 -2.89 14.56 9.76
N THR A 71 -2.16 13.54 9.27
CA THR A 71 -1.20 13.69 8.17
C THR A 71 -1.73 12.97 6.94
N PHE A 72 -1.77 13.69 5.80
CA PHE A 72 -2.07 13.14 4.48
C PHE A 72 -1.11 13.75 3.48
N ARG A 73 -0.25 12.92 2.87
CA ARG A 73 0.76 13.36 1.89
C ARG A 73 0.79 12.44 0.68
N GLY A 74 1.13 13.00 -0.47
CA GLY A 74 1.10 12.30 -1.76
C GLY A 74 -0.31 12.21 -2.33
N GLY A 75 -0.47 11.55 -3.48
CA GLY A 75 -1.72 11.59 -4.23
C GLY A 75 -2.07 13.03 -4.62
N GLY A 76 -3.27 13.50 -4.27
CA GLY A 76 -3.70 14.90 -4.39
C GLY A 76 -3.42 15.76 -3.15
N GLY A 77 -2.78 15.20 -2.10
CA GLY A 77 -2.45 15.91 -0.86
C GLY A 77 -1.12 16.67 -0.93
N GLU A 78 -0.57 16.97 0.24
CA GLU A 78 0.72 17.65 0.36
C GLU A 78 1.87 16.83 -0.25
N PRO A 79 2.91 17.47 -0.80
CA PRO A 79 4.10 16.76 -1.29
C PRO A 79 4.77 15.90 -0.20
N ILE A 80 5.34 14.78 -0.62
CA ILE A 80 6.14 13.93 0.26
C ILE A 80 7.60 14.34 0.14
N ASP A 81 8.14 14.93 1.20
CA ASP A 81 9.57 15.26 1.32
C ASP A 81 10.25 14.24 2.27
N ILE A 82 10.21 12.98 1.88
CA ILE A 82 10.84 11.87 2.60
C ILE A 82 11.75 11.14 1.62
N PRO A 83 13.04 10.93 1.95
CA PRO A 83 13.95 10.22 1.09
C PRO A 83 13.46 8.79 0.80
N PRO A 84 13.66 8.29 -0.44
CA PRO A 84 13.33 6.91 -0.78
C PRO A 84 14.08 5.90 0.10
N VAL A 85 13.43 4.78 0.36
CA VAL A 85 14.01 3.67 1.11
C VAL A 85 14.86 2.81 0.19
N LYS A 86 16.12 2.58 0.52
CA LYS A 86 16.99 1.62 -0.19
C LYS A 86 16.47 0.21 0.00
N LEU A 87 16.59 -0.63 -1.02
CA LEU A 87 16.26 -2.05 -0.94
C LEU A 87 17.32 -2.79 -0.11
N ALA A 88 17.07 -2.87 1.19
CA ALA A 88 17.92 -3.58 2.15
C ALA A 88 17.04 -4.49 3.03
N ARG A 89 17.51 -5.71 3.28
CA ARG A 89 16.71 -6.76 3.95
C ARG A 89 16.38 -6.43 5.40
N GLU A 90 17.12 -5.53 6.01
CA GLU A 90 16.93 -5.07 7.38
C GLU A 90 15.68 -4.18 7.51
N ASN A 91 15.30 -3.47 6.45
CA ASN A 91 14.06 -2.69 6.41
C ASN A 91 12.90 -3.60 6.01
N VAL A 92 11.83 -3.59 6.78
CA VAL A 92 10.68 -4.48 6.58
C VAL A 92 9.99 -4.28 5.22
N SER A 93 9.79 -3.05 4.78
CA SER A 93 9.15 -2.78 3.48
C SER A 93 10.04 -3.17 2.31
N ALA A 94 11.36 -2.93 2.42
CA ALA A 94 12.33 -3.37 1.44
C ALA A 94 12.46 -4.90 1.40
N TYR A 95 12.40 -5.58 2.54
CA TYR A 95 12.36 -7.04 2.60
C TYR A 95 11.16 -7.61 1.85
N VAL A 96 9.97 -7.04 2.05
CA VAL A 96 8.75 -7.44 1.35
C VAL A 96 8.89 -7.21 -0.16
N ALA A 97 9.43 -6.07 -0.58
CA ALA A 97 9.69 -5.77 -1.99
C ALA A 97 10.68 -6.76 -2.63
N LEU A 98 11.72 -7.16 -1.90
CA LEU A 98 12.76 -8.08 -2.39
C LEU A 98 12.33 -9.54 -2.43
N THR A 99 11.43 -9.95 -1.54
CA THR A 99 11.09 -11.37 -1.33
C THR A 99 9.69 -11.75 -1.77
N GLY A 100 8.80 -10.79 -1.92
CA GLY A 100 7.37 -11.03 -2.17
C GLY A 100 6.64 -11.67 -0.99
N LYS A 101 7.25 -11.68 0.20
CA LYS A 101 6.65 -12.31 1.39
C LYS A 101 6.00 -11.26 2.27
N THR A 102 4.72 -11.45 2.57
CA THR A 102 4.00 -10.64 3.56
C THR A 102 4.66 -10.75 4.94
N VAL A 103 4.72 -9.63 5.65
CA VAL A 103 5.19 -9.55 7.03
C VAL A 103 4.08 -8.98 7.90
N ASN A 104 3.72 -9.70 8.96
CA ASN A 104 2.72 -9.30 9.95
C ASN A 104 3.36 -9.31 11.34
N ILE A 105 3.49 -8.15 11.95
CA ILE A 105 4.18 -7.93 13.23
C ILE A 105 3.18 -7.43 14.26
N SER A 106 3.04 -8.18 15.34
CA SER A 106 2.12 -7.83 16.43
C SER A 106 2.60 -6.63 17.26
N ASP A 107 3.92 -6.52 17.46
CA ASP A 107 4.53 -5.42 18.21
C ASP A 107 5.97 -5.18 17.74
N VAL A 108 6.22 -4.05 17.09
CA VAL A 108 7.54 -3.66 16.56
C VAL A 108 8.58 -3.40 17.65
N TYR A 109 8.15 -3.15 18.89
CA TYR A 109 9.06 -2.96 20.02
C TYR A 109 9.60 -4.27 20.57
N ASN A 110 8.90 -5.39 20.32
CA ASN A 110 9.27 -6.74 20.75
C ASN A 110 9.76 -7.63 19.58
N ALA A 111 9.74 -7.11 18.35
CA ALA A 111 10.26 -7.81 17.18
C ALA A 111 11.76 -7.51 16.99
N GLY A 112 12.55 -8.56 16.68
CA GLY A 112 14.00 -8.47 16.49
C GLY A 112 14.49 -8.75 15.06
N ASP A 113 13.58 -9.13 14.15
CA ASP A 113 13.93 -9.61 12.82
C ASP A 113 14.28 -8.49 11.82
N PHE A 114 13.90 -7.23 12.14
CA PHE A 114 14.10 -6.07 11.28
C PHE A 114 14.63 -4.87 12.06
N ASP A 115 15.19 -3.90 11.33
CA ASP A 115 15.57 -2.61 11.88
C ASP A 115 14.36 -1.67 11.99
N PHE A 116 13.88 -1.47 13.21
CA PHE A 116 12.81 -0.54 13.56
C PHE A 116 13.32 0.78 14.14
N SER A 117 14.59 1.12 13.95
CA SER A 117 15.15 2.39 14.42
C SER A 117 14.43 3.61 13.85
N GLY A 118 14.04 3.54 12.56
CA GLY A 118 13.27 4.59 11.90
C GLY A 118 11.91 4.84 12.55
N PRO A 119 10.99 3.85 12.62
CA PRO A 119 9.72 3.98 13.33
C PRO A 119 9.87 4.41 14.79
N ARG A 120 10.78 3.82 15.53
CA ARG A 120 11.04 4.19 16.95
C ARG A 120 11.53 5.63 17.12
N ASN A 121 12.34 6.13 16.18
CA ASN A 121 12.79 7.52 16.19
C ASN A 121 11.63 8.48 15.85
N TYR A 122 10.79 8.12 14.87
CA TYR A 122 9.57 8.86 14.57
C TYR A 122 8.65 8.95 15.77
N ASP A 123 8.41 7.85 16.48
CA ASP A 123 7.60 7.79 17.69
C ASP A 123 8.14 8.72 18.80
N LYS A 124 9.47 8.73 19.00
CA LYS A 124 10.11 9.63 19.98
C LYS A 124 9.92 11.11 19.66
N ILE A 125 9.99 11.47 18.38
CA ILE A 125 9.89 12.88 17.95
C ILE A 125 8.44 13.34 17.96
N THR A 126 7.50 12.49 17.53
CA THR A 126 6.11 12.88 17.31
C THR A 126 5.16 12.54 18.45
N GLY A 127 5.57 11.64 19.35
CA GLY A 127 4.69 11.06 20.36
C GLY A 127 3.74 10.01 19.82
N TYR A 128 3.85 9.64 18.54
CA TYR A 128 3.11 8.52 17.97
C TYR A 128 3.60 7.19 18.55
N LEU A 129 2.79 6.17 18.58
CA LEU A 129 3.17 4.83 19.02
C LEU A 129 2.94 3.82 17.91
N THR A 130 3.99 3.45 17.20
CA THR A 130 3.95 2.38 16.19
C THR A 130 4.03 1.02 16.90
N ARG A 131 2.97 0.22 16.87
CA ARG A 131 2.96 -1.12 17.48
C ARG A 131 2.74 -2.21 16.45
N SER A 132 1.52 -2.43 16.01
CA SER A 132 1.24 -3.48 15.02
C SER A 132 1.53 -2.99 13.60
N MET A 133 2.04 -3.88 12.76
CA MET A 133 2.42 -3.55 11.40
C MET A 133 2.12 -4.73 10.46
N LEU A 134 1.44 -4.44 9.35
CA LEU A 134 1.21 -5.38 8.26
C LEU A 134 1.81 -4.79 6.99
N VAL A 135 2.70 -5.54 6.35
CA VAL A 135 3.38 -5.12 5.12
C VAL A 135 3.17 -6.19 4.05
N VAL A 136 2.55 -5.83 2.94
CA VAL A 136 2.21 -6.75 1.87
C VAL A 136 2.79 -6.29 0.54
N PRO A 137 3.24 -7.24 -0.32
CA PRO A 137 3.72 -6.92 -1.65
C PRO A 137 2.54 -6.59 -2.58
N MET A 138 2.79 -5.69 -3.51
CA MET A 138 1.90 -5.39 -4.61
C MET A 138 2.47 -6.05 -5.87
N GLU A 139 2.02 -7.28 -6.14
CA GLU A 139 2.47 -8.10 -7.25
C GLU A 139 1.46 -8.02 -8.41
N ASN A 140 1.94 -7.69 -9.61
CA ASN A 140 1.13 -7.61 -10.82
C ASN A 140 0.96 -8.99 -11.49
N HIS A 141 0.22 -9.03 -12.61
CA HIS A 141 -0.07 -10.27 -13.36
C HIS A 141 1.18 -10.90 -14.03
N GLU A 142 2.30 -10.18 -14.09
CA GLU A 142 3.59 -10.69 -14.59
C GLU A 142 4.49 -11.21 -13.45
N SER A 143 3.94 -11.37 -12.25
CA SER A 143 4.68 -11.72 -11.03
C SER A 143 5.80 -10.74 -10.67
N GLN A 144 5.64 -9.48 -11.04
CA GLN A 144 6.55 -8.41 -10.67
C GLN A 144 6.01 -7.66 -9.46
N ILE A 145 6.86 -7.45 -8.47
CA ILE A 145 6.51 -6.61 -7.31
C ILE A 145 6.71 -5.16 -7.72
N ILE A 146 5.61 -4.45 -7.94
CA ILE A 146 5.60 -3.04 -8.36
C ILE A 146 5.60 -2.07 -7.20
N GLY A 147 5.32 -2.55 -6.00
CA GLY A 147 5.25 -1.72 -4.80
C GLY A 147 4.99 -2.51 -3.54
N VAL A 148 4.81 -1.79 -2.45
CA VAL A 148 4.54 -2.33 -1.12
C VAL A 148 3.47 -1.50 -0.44
N LEU A 149 2.51 -2.16 0.18
CA LEU A 149 1.51 -1.54 1.03
C LEU A 149 1.83 -1.85 2.49
N GLN A 150 2.03 -0.81 3.30
CA GLN A 150 2.29 -0.89 4.73
C GLN A 150 1.12 -0.30 5.51
N LEU A 151 0.59 -1.06 6.45
CA LEU A 151 -0.45 -0.63 7.39
C LEU A 151 0.11 -0.67 8.82
N ILE A 152 -0.27 0.31 9.61
CA ILE A 152 0.23 0.49 10.97
C ILE A 152 -0.94 0.66 11.92
N ASN A 153 -0.87 -0.03 13.06
CA ASN A 153 -1.81 0.05 14.17
C ASN A 153 -3.25 -0.25 13.77
N ALA A 154 -3.60 -1.54 13.72
CA ALA A 154 -5.00 -1.94 13.70
C ALA A 154 -5.67 -1.51 15.01
N ILE A 155 -6.81 -0.83 14.92
CA ILE A 155 -7.52 -0.29 16.08
C ILE A 155 -8.78 -1.11 16.35
N GLU A 156 -8.94 -1.58 17.57
CA GLU A 156 -10.17 -2.26 18.00
C GLU A 156 -11.33 -1.24 18.07
N HIS A 157 -12.46 -1.55 17.43
CA HIS A 157 -13.56 -0.60 17.24
C HIS A 157 -14.22 -0.10 18.53
N ARG A 158 -14.29 -0.96 19.56
CA ARG A 158 -14.98 -0.64 20.81
C ARG A 158 -14.12 0.07 21.82
N THR A 159 -12.86 -0.37 21.95
CA THR A 159 -11.94 0.12 22.97
C THR A 159 -11.03 1.24 22.46
N GLY A 160 -10.78 1.30 21.15
CA GLY A 160 -9.80 2.20 20.56
C GLY A 160 -8.35 1.75 20.79
N GLU A 161 -8.14 0.55 21.33
CA GLU A 161 -6.80 0.02 21.59
C GLU A 161 -6.14 -0.48 20.31
N ILE A 162 -4.81 -0.39 20.28
CA ILE A 162 -4.01 -0.97 19.19
C ILE A 162 -3.94 -2.47 19.39
N ILE A 163 -4.35 -3.21 18.36
CA ILE A 163 -4.34 -4.67 18.30
C ILE A 163 -3.47 -5.18 17.15
N PRO A 164 -3.02 -6.44 17.17
CA PRO A 164 -2.40 -7.09 16.01
C PRO A 164 -3.34 -7.17 14.82
N PHE A 165 -2.79 -7.18 13.60
CA PHE A 165 -3.57 -7.49 12.40
C PHE A 165 -3.95 -8.97 12.38
N GLU A 166 -5.24 -9.26 12.27
CA GLU A 166 -5.76 -10.61 12.23
C GLU A 166 -5.41 -11.33 10.91
N PRO A 167 -5.22 -12.66 10.92
CA PRO A 167 -4.94 -13.42 9.70
C PRO A 167 -6.02 -13.30 8.61
N ALA A 168 -7.28 -13.07 9.00
CA ALA A 168 -8.37 -12.84 8.06
C ALA A 168 -8.17 -11.51 7.31
N HIS A 169 -7.87 -10.43 8.02
CA HIS A 169 -7.55 -9.13 7.43
C HIS A 169 -6.32 -9.21 6.54
N GLN A 170 -5.27 -9.92 6.97
CA GLN A 170 -4.06 -10.10 6.15
C GLN A 170 -4.40 -10.69 4.79
N ARG A 171 -5.16 -11.80 4.72
CA ARG A 171 -5.55 -12.43 3.44
C ARG A 171 -6.33 -11.49 2.53
N VAL A 172 -7.24 -10.70 3.10
CA VAL A 172 -8.02 -9.73 2.31
C VAL A 172 -7.14 -8.59 1.79
N ILE A 173 -6.18 -8.13 2.60
CA ILE A 173 -5.22 -7.09 2.17
C ILE A 173 -4.25 -7.62 1.12
N GLU A 174 -3.81 -8.87 1.19
CA GLU A 174 -3.02 -9.51 0.14
C GLU A 174 -3.78 -9.54 -1.20
N ALA A 175 -5.06 -9.92 -1.18
CA ALA A 175 -5.91 -9.91 -2.36
C ALA A 175 -6.13 -8.48 -2.90
N LEU A 176 -6.36 -7.51 -2.02
CA LEU A 176 -6.48 -6.10 -2.40
C LEU A 176 -5.19 -5.57 -3.02
N ALA A 177 -4.04 -5.87 -2.43
CA ALA A 177 -2.72 -5.46 -2.93
C ALA A 177 -2.44 -6.00 -4.34
N SER A 178 -2.82 -7.25 -4.61
CA SER A 178 -2.71 -7.83 -5.95
C SER A 178 -3.62 -7.12 -6.96
N GLN A 179 -4.89 -6.87 -6.62
CA GLN A 179 -5.80 -6.10 -7.48
C GLN A 179 -5.30 -4.67 -7.71
N ALA A 180 -4.78 -4.03 -6.68
CA ALA A 180 -4.19 -2.70 -6.76
C ALA A 180 -2.98 -2.67 -7.69
N ALA A 181 -2.11 -3.67 -7.64
CA ALA A 181 -0.95 -3.79 -8.52
C ALA A 181 -1.38 -3.90 -10.00
N ILE A 182 -2.40 -4.70 -10.28
CA ILE A 182 -2.96 -4.83 -11.64
C ILE A 182 -3.55 -3.49 -12.10
N ALA A 183 -4.35 -2.83 -11.27
CA ALA A 183 -4.96 -1.56 -11.60
C ALA A 183 -3.92 -0.46 -11.88
N LEU A 184 -2.87 -0.36 -11.05
CA LEU A 184 -1.77 0.59 -11.24
C LEU A 184 -0.97 0.29 -12.51
N THR A 185 -0.70 -0.98 -12.81
CA THR A 185 -0.01 -1.39 -14.04
C THR A 185 -0.84 -1.01 -15.27
N ASN A 186 -2.14 -1.28 -15.25
CA ASN A 186 -3.04 -0.93 -16.35
C ASN A 186 -3.15 0.59 -16.55
N ALA A 187 -3.30 1.35 -15.48
CA ALA A 187 -3.37 2.82 -15.57
C ALA A 187 -2.08 3.40 -16.15
N LYS A 188 -0.92 2.86 -15.78
CA LYS A 188 0.36 3.25 -16.36
C LYS A 188 0.43 2.94 -17.84
N LEU A 189 0.06 1.73 -18.26
CA LEU A 189 0.08 1.31 -19.67
C LEU A 189 -0.84 2.19 -20.52
N ILE A 190 -2.04 2.51 -20.06
CA ILE A 190 -2.96 3.41 -20.75
C ILE A 190 -2.34 4.80 -20.94
N GLY A 191 -1.77 5.37 -19.89
CA GLY A 191 -1.09 6.67 -19.98
C GLY A 191 0.13 6.66 -20.90
N ASP A 192 0.87 5.55 -20.98
CA ASP A 192 1.98 5.39 -21.92
C ASP A 192 1.48 5.35 -23.38
N ILE A 193 0.39 4.63 -23.65
CA ILE A 193 -0.23 4.57 -24.98
C ILE A 193 -0.76 5.94 -25.41
N GLU A 194 -1.44 6.66 -24.54
CA GLU A 194 -1.95 8.02 -24.81
C GLU A 194 -0.80 8.97 -25.20
N ARG A 195 0.29 8.97 -24.44
CA ARG A 195 1.49 9.78 -24.75
C ARG A 195 2.14 9.43 -26.09
N LEU A 196 2.23 8.14 -26.39
CA LEU A 196 2.76 7.69 -27.69
C LEU A 196 1.86 8.16 -28.84
N PHE A 197 0.56 8.06 -28.68
CA PHE A 197 -0.41 8.54 -29.67
C PHE A 197 -0.30 10.04 -29.90
N ASP A 198 -0.24 10.84 -28.84
CA ASP A 198 -0.09 12.30 -28.94
C ASP A 198 1.22 12.68 -29.65
N SER A 199 2.33 12.02 -29.30
CA SER A 199 3.62 12.21 -29.98
C SER A 199 3.55 11.87 -31.47
N PHE A 200 2.85 10.80 -31.83
CA PHE A 200 2.67 10.40 -33.22
C PHE A 200 1.84 11.43 -34.01
N VAL A 201 0.74 11.91 -33.44
CA VAL A 201 -0.09 12.97 -34.05
C VAL A 201 0.70 14.24 -34.26
N GLN A 202 1.48 14.69 -33.26
CA GLN A 202 2.35 15.87 -33.41
C GLN A 202 3.37 15.69 -34.54
N THR A 203 4.00 14.51 -34.64
CA THR A 203 5.00 14.23 -35.68
C THR A 203 4.40 14.30 -37.07
N ILE A 204 3.19 13.73 -37.25
CA ILE A 204 2.49 13.81 -38.56
C ILE A 204 2.12 15.24 -38.90
N THR A 205 1.59 16.01 -37.95
CA THR A 205 1.21 17.42 -38.18
C THR A 205 2.41 18.25 -38.61
N THR A 206 3.57 18.06 -37.93
CA THR A 206 4.81 18.78 -38.29
C THR A 206 5.39 18.36 -39.65
N ALA A 207 5.11 17.15 -40.12
CA ALA A 207 5.60 16.66 -41.41
C ALA A 207 4.75 17.12 -42.61
N ILE A 208 3.54 17.63 -42.37
CA ILE A 208 2.59 18.09 -43.40
C ILE A 208 2.69 19.62 -43.61
N ASP A 209 3.19 20.37 -42.64
CA ASP A 209 3.47 21.82 -42.74
C ASP A 209 4.85 22.07 -43.41
#